data_815a330e6b84acd2b44b38522cea70d5
#
_entry.id   815a330e6b84acd2b44b38522cea70d5
#
_cell.length_a   1.000
_cell.length_b   1.000
_cell.length_c   1.000
_cell.angle_alpha   90.00
_cell.angle_beta   90.00
_cell.angle_gamma   90.00
#
_symmetry.space_group_name_H-M   'P 1'
#
loop_
_entity.id
_entity.type
_entity.pdbx_description
1 polymer ?
#
loop_
_entity_poly.entity_id
_entity_poly.type
_entity_poly.pdbx_seq_one_letter_code
_entity_poly.pdbx_strand_id
1 'polypeptide(L)'
;MSYIITTLGNLVHQSAFFGLTWGNYLMVLVAFVFLYLAIKKGYEPLLLVPISFGMLLVNLYPSIMSAPSTEMIPLADYVKDHTGAIQYPITELNGAEYVNYPTYGGLLWYLYQGVKLGIYPPLIFLGIGCMTDFGPLISNPKSLILGAAAQ
;
A
#
# COMPACT_ATOMS: atom_id res chain seq x y z
N MET A 1 7.96 37.26 4.39
CA MET A 1 6.77 36.61 4.99
C MET A 1 5.85 35.94 3.93
N SER A 2 5.64 36.53 2.76
CA SER A 2 4.79 35.95 1.72
C SER A 2 5.25 34.54 1.24
N TYR A 3 6.56 34.34 1.07
CA TYR A 3 7.11 33.04 0.64
C TYR A 3 6.81 31.89 1.60
N ILE A 4 6.92 32.13 2.91
CA ILE A 4 6.65 31.12 3.93
C ILE A 4 5.15 30.74 3.93
N ILE A 5 4.29 31.72 3.79
CA ILE A 5 2.83 31.49 3.74
C ILE A 5 2.45 30.71 2.46
N THR A 6 3.05 31.06 1.33
CA THR A 6 2.83 30.34 0.06
C THR A 6 3.34 28.90 0.14
N THR A 7 4.55 28.70 0.73
CA THR A 7 5.12 27.35 0.90
C THR A 7 4.30 26.51 1.85
N LEU A 8 3.85 27.08 2.98
CA LEU A 8 2.95 26.38 3.90
C LEU A 8 1.58 26.08 3.26
N GLY A 9 1.03 27.01 2.48
CA GLY A 9 -0.19 26.80 1.72
C GLY A 9 -0.03 25.64 0.72
N ASN A 10 1.07 25.60 -0.02
CA ASN A 10 1.36 24.52 -0.95
C ASN A 10 1.54 23.17 -0.23
N LEU A 11 2.23 23.14 0.91
CA LEU A 11 2.36 21.92 1.71
C LEU A 11 1.01 21.41 2.22
N VAL A 12 0.14 22.31 2.64
CA VAL A 12 -1.23 21.97 3.08
C VAL A 12 -2.04 21.44 1.90
N HIS A 13 -2.00 22.10 0.74
CA HIS A 13 -2.72 21.65 -0.47
C HIS A 13 -2.14 20.36 -1.08
N GLN A 14 -0.84 20.14 -0.95
CA GLN A 14 -0.19 18.89 -1.36
C GLN A 14 -0.35 17.77 -0.32
N SER A 15 -0.79 18.10 0.89
CA SER A 15 -1.09 17.06 1.88
C SER A 15 -2.28 16.23 1.40
N ALA A 16 -2.14 14.91 1.53
CA ALA A 16 -3.15 13.95 1.12
C ALA A 16 -4.55 14.22 1.73
N PHE A 17 -4.62 14.98 2.82
CA PHE A 17 -5.85 15.27 3.53
C PHE A 17 -6.94 15.94 2.68
N PHE A 18 -6.61 16.83 1.76
CA PHE A 18 -7.62 17.56 0.96
C PHE A 18 -8.12 16.79 -0.27
N GLY A 19 -7.40 15.74 -0.68
CA GLY A 19 -7.76 14.88 -1.81
C GLY A 19 -8.49 13.59 -1.42
N LEU A 20 -8.71 13.35 -0.11
CA LEU A 20 -9.31 12.12 0.38
C LEU A 20 -10.82 12.11 0.20
N THR A 21 -11.37 10.96 -0.17
CA THR A 21 -12.81 10.73 -0.17
C THR A 21 -13.35 10.55 1.24
N TRP A 22 -14.64 10.78 1.45
CA TRP A 22 -15.30 10.56 2.75
C TRP A 22 -15.06 9.14 3.28
N GLY A 23 -15.01 8.14 2.39
CA GLY A 23 -14.71 6.76 2.75
C GLY A 23 -13.32 6.59 3.36
N ASN A 24 -12.31 7.30 2.87
CA ASN A 24 -10.95 7.24 3.42
C ASN A 24 -10.90 7.79 4.86
N TYR A 25 -11.60 8.90 5.14
CA TYR A 25 -11.67 9.43 6.50
C TYR A 25 -12.31 8.45 7.47
N LEU A 26 -13.40 7.80 7.05
CA LEU A 26 -14.05 6.78 7.86
C LEU A 26 -13.11 5.61 8.14
N MET A 27 -12.37 5.13 7.13
CA MET A 27 -11.42 4.03 7.29
C MET A 27 -10.21 4.41 8.14
N VAL A 28 -9.75 5.65 8.10
CA VAL A 28 -8.71 6.17 9.00
C VAL A 28 -9.20 6.14 10.45
N LEU A 29 -10.45 6.54 10.71
CA LEU A 29 -11.04 6.46 12.03
C LEU A 29 -11.12 5.01 12.52
N VAL A 30 -11.57 4.06 11.68
CA VAL A 30 -11.61 2.63 12.00
C VAL A 30 -10.21 2.10 12.32
N ALA A 31 -9.20 2.51 11.56
CA ALA A 31 -7.81 2.11 11.80
C ALA A 31 -7.30 2.61 13.16
N PHE A 32 -7.64 3.82 13.57
CA PHE A 32 -7.32 4.33 14.92
C PHE A 32 -8.04 3.55 16.02
N VAL A 33 -9.28 3.15 15.81
CA VAL A 33 -10.02 2.29 16.76
C VAL A 33 -9.31 0.94 16.90
N PHE A 34 -8.87 0.32 15.80
CA PHE A 34 -8.13 -0.94 15.85
C PHE A 34 -6.78 -0.79 16.53
N LEU A 35 -6.03 0.29 16.29
CA LEU A 35 -4.80 0.60 17.01
C LEU A 35 -5.05 0.75 18.50
N TYR A 36 -6.10 1.46 18.89
CA TYR A 36 -6.48 1.59 20.29
C TYR A 36 -6.80 0.22 20.93
N LEU A 37 -7.57 -0.62 20.26
CA LEU A 37 -7.91 -1.96 20.73
C LEU A 37 -6.66 -2.83 20.88
N ALA A 38 -5.75 -2.80 19.91
CA ALA A 38 -4.52 -3.55 19.92
C ALA A 38 -3.59 -3.14 21.07
N ILE A 39 -3.36 -1.82 21.23
CA ILE A 39 -2.37 -1.28 22.18
C ILE A 39 -2.96 -1.21 23.60
N LYS A 40 -4.17 -0.64 23.74
CA LYS A 40 -4.76 -0.39 25.06
C LYS A 40 -5.46 -1.60 25.64
N LYS A 41 -6.14 -2.39 24.83
CA LYS A 41 -6.90 -3.57 25.26
C LYS A 41 -6.13 -4.87 25.09
N GLY A 42 -4.98 -4.86 24.38
CA GLY A 42 -4.14 -6.04 24.19
C GLY A 42 -4.76 -7.11 23.28
N TYR A 43 -5.70 -6.72 22.40
CA TYR A 43 -6.31 -7.65 21.42
C TYR A 43 -5.32 -7.97 20.30
N GLU A 44 -4.66 -9.12 20.42
CA GLU A 44 -3.70 -9.67 19.45
C GLU A 44 -2.81 -8.58 18.78
N PRO A 45 -1.97 -7.86 19.56
CA PRO A 45 -1.24 -6.71 19.04
C PRO A 45 -0.29 -7.07 17.89
N LEU A 46 0.24 -8.29 17.84
CA LEU A 46 1.11 -8.77 16.78
C LEU A 46 0.41 -8.84 15.41
N LEU A 47 -0.89 -9.04 15.39
CA LEU A 47 -1.69 -9.09 14.18
C LEU A 47 -2.38 -7.75 13.90
N LEU A 48 -3.02 -7.17 14.92
CA LEU A 48 -3.91 -6.04 14.75
C LEU A 48 -3.15 -4.72 14.50
N VAL A 49 -1.94 -4.56 15.06
CA VAL A 49 -1.11 -3.35 14.83
C VAL A 49 -0.68 -3.24 13.36
N PRO A 50 -0.07 -4.28 12.74
CA PRO A 50 0.30 -4.21 11.31
C PRO A 50 -0.90 -4.00 10.39
N ILE A 51 -2.04 -4.65 10.66
CA ILE A 51 -3.26 -4.48 9.87
C ILE A 51 -3.75 -3.03 9.94
N SER A 52 -3.83 -2.48 11.14
CA SER A 52 -4.29 -1.10 11.35
C SER A 52 -3.34 -0.08 10.71
N PHE A 53 -2.04 -0.32 10.81
CA PHE A 53 -1.02 0.52 10.20
C PHE A 53 -1.09 0.49 8.67
N GLY A 54 -1.24 -0.70 8.07
CA GLY A 54 -1.44 -0.84 6.63
C GLY A 54 -2.72 -0.13 6.16
N MET A 55 -3.80 -0.24 6.94
CA MET A 55 -5.06 0.46 6.69
C MET A 55 -4.89 1.99 6.73
N LEU A 56 -4.12 2.51 7.70
CA LEU A 56 -3.77 3.94 7.77
C LEU A 56 -2.99 4.39 6.53
N LEU A 57 -1.93 3.66 6.17
CA LEU A 57 -1.08 4.03 5.03
C LEU A 57 -1.88 4.12 3.73
N VAL A 58 -2.70 3.12 3.41
CA VAL A 58 -3.46 3.08 2.17
C VAL A 58 -4.55 4.16 2.11
N ASN A 59 -5.16 4.48 3.26
CA ASN A 59 -6.23 5.48 3.29
C ASN A 59 -5.73 6.91 3.42
N LEU A 60 -4.55 7.14 4.01
CA LEU A 60 -3.91 8.46 4.04
C LEU A 60 -3.18 8.78 2.74
N TYR A 61 -2.61 7.78 2.09
CA TYR A 61 -1.84 7.92 0.86
C TYR A 61 -2.23 6.86 -0.18
N PRO A 62 -3.39 7.00 -0.85
CA PRO A 62 -3.91 6.00 -1.78
C PRO A 62 -2.96 5.66 -2.93
N SER A 63 -2.13 6.61 -3.37
CA SER A 63 -1.17 6.38 -4.46
C SER A 63 -0.08 5.34 -4.12
N ILE A 64 0.12 5.01 -2.83
CA ILE A 64 1.04 3.93 -2.42
C ILE A 64 0.59 2.55 -2.94
N MET A 65 -0.69 2.42 -3.31
CA MET A 65 -1.31 1.20 -3.85
C MET A 65 -1.59 1.30 -5.35
N SER A 66 -1.21 2.41 -6.02
CA SER A 66 -1.44 2.60 -7.45
C SER A 66 -0.66 1.59 -8.28
N ALA A 67 -1.28 1.07 -9.32
CA ALA A 67 -0.61 0.24 -10.32
C ALA A 67 0.33 1.09 -11.19
N PRO A 68 1.41 0.51 -11.73
CA PRO A 68 2.18 1.17 -12.78
C PRO A 68 1.25 1.49 -13.96
N SER A 69 1.38 2.67 -14.50
CA SER A 69 0.59 3.14 -15.64
C SER A 69 1.49 3.89 -16.61
N THR A 70 0.94 4.25 -17.77
CA THR A 70 1.62 5.11 -18.72
C THR A 70 0.80 6.40 -18.81
N GLU A 71 1.42 7.51 -18.51
CA GLU A 71 0.81 8.82 -18.65
C GLU A 71 1.21 9.44 -19.98
N MET A 72 0.25 10.04 -20.67
CA MET A 72 0.49 10.82 -21.89
C MET A 72 0.76 12.27 -21.48
N ILE A 73 2.03 12.66 -21.52
CA ILE A 73 2.45 14.02 -21.19
C ILE A 73 2.66 14.78 -22.50
N PRO A 74 2.10 16.00 -22.68
CA PRO A 74 2.40 16.81 -23.83
C PRO A 74 3.91 17.00 -24.01
N LEU A 75 4.43 16.82 -25.22
CA LEU A 75 5.86 16.92 -25.50
C LEU A 75 6.46 18.22 -25.02
N ALA A 76 5.71 19.32 -25.14
CA ALA A 76 6.15 20.63 -24.69
C ALA A 76 6.39 20.72 -23.17
N ASP A 77 5.62 19.98 -22.37
CA ASP A 77 5.77 19.95 -20.91
C ASP A 77 6.85 18.95 -20.50
N TYR A 78 6.96 17.81 -21.20
CA TYR A 78 8.03 16.85 -20.97
C TYR A 78 9.42 17.47 -21.18
N VAL A 79 9.62 18.26 -22.24
CA VAL A 79 10.91 18.92 -22.55
C VAL A 79 11.28 19.99 -21.53
N LYS A 80 10.31 20.63 -20.88
CA LYS A 80 10.57 21.62 -19.82
C LYS A 80 11.20 20.99 -18.56
N ASP A 81 10.72 19.79 -18.21
CA ASP A 81 11.13 19.12 -16.98
C ASP A 81 12.35 18.18 -17.16
N HIS A 82 12.62 17.78 -18.41
CA HIS A 82 13.66 16.81 -18.73
C HIS A 82 14.65 17.39 -19.76
N THR A 83 15.86 17.69 -19.35
CA THR A 83 16.97 18.13 -20.23
C THR A 83 17.70 16.90 -20.80
N GLY A 84 17.19 16.31 -21.85
CA GLY A 84 17.82 15.15 -22.48
C GLY A 84 17.09 14.64 -23.70
N ALA A 85 17.66 13.63 -24.37
CA ALA A 85 16.98 12.96 -25.48
C ALA A 85 15.72 12.25 -24.99
N ILE A 86 14.66 12.33 -25.78
CA ILE A 86 13.39 11.66 -25.48
C ILE A 86 13.62 10.15 -25.62
N GLN A 87 13.51 9.43 -24.49
CA GLN A 87 13.75 7.98 -24.43
C GLN A 87 12.47 7.16 -24.57
N TYR A 88 11.32 7.81 -24.54
CA TYR A 88 10.00 7.16 -24.54
C TYR A 88 9.28 7.37 -25.88
N PRO A 89 8.41 6.42 -26.27
CA PRO A 89 7.67 6.53 -27.52
C PRO A 89 6.75 7.74 -27.53
N ILE A 90 6.74 8.44 -28.65
CA ILE A 90 5.86 9.60 -28.88
C ILE A 90 4.60 9.10 -29.61
N THR A 91 3.45 9.55 -29.16
CA THR A 91 2.15 9.29 -29.80
C THR A 91 1.53 10.62 -30.22
N GLU A 92 1.10 10.70 -31.48
CA GLU A 92 0.40 11.86 -32.01
C GLU A 92 -1.12 11.67 -31.81
N LEU A 93 -1.75 12.59 -31.11
CA LEU A 93 -3.19 12.57 -30.86
C LEU A 93 -3.78 13.96 -31.15
N ASN A 94 -4.76 14.02 -32.05
CA ASN A 94 -5.43 15.29 -32.45
C ASN A 94 -4.47 16.40 -32.89
N GLY A 95 -3.35 16.06 -33.55
CA GLY A 95 -2.36 17.02 -34.01
C GLY A 95 -1.42 17.58 -32.94
N ALA A 96 -1.42 16.99 -31.76
CA ALA A 96 -0.48 17.27 -30.68
C ALA A 96 0.36 16.01 -30.36
N GLU A 97 1.65 16.24 -30.09
CA GLU A 97 2.58 15.17 -29.73
C GLU A 97 2.60 14.96 -28.22
N TYR A 98 2.45 13.69 -27.79
CA TYR A 98 2.49 13.24 -26.42
C TYR A 98 3.59 12.22 -26.23
N VAL A 99 4.29 12.32 -25.11
CA VAL A 99 5.27 11.32 -24.67
C VAL A 99 4.58 10.33 -23.74
N ASN A 100 4.71 9.03 -24.05
CA ASN A 100 4.20 7.95 -23.19
C ASN A 100 5.17 7.72 -22.03
N TYR A 101 5.01 8.47 -20.96
CA TYR A 101 5.87 8.40 -19.79
C TYR A 101 5.40 7.30 -18.82
N PRO A 102 6.26 6.29 -18.54
CA PRO A 102 5.89 5.24 -17.59
C PRO A 102 5.91 5.78 -16.16
N THR A 103 4.79 5.70 -15.47
CA THR A 103 4.71 5.98 -14.03
C THR A 103 4.87 4.69 -13.25
N TYR A 104 5.76 4.73 -12.25
CA TYR A 104 5.97 3.59 -11.38
C TYR A 104 4.80 3.40 -10.43
N GLY A 105 4.49 2.15 -10.13
CA GLY A 105 3.49 1.82 -9.12
C GLY A 105 3.93 2.19 -7.71
N GLY A 106 2.98 2.26 -6.80
CA GLY A 106 3.25 2.47 -5.38
C GLY A 106 3.93 1.27 -4.73
N LEU A 107 4.64 1.52 -3.62
CA LEU A 107 5.39 0.49 -2.90
C LEU A 107 4.51 -0.71 -2.51
N LEU A 108 3.33 -0.44 -1.95
CA LEU A 108 2.42 -1.51 -1.51
C LEU A 108 1.83 -2.29 -2.68
N TRP A 109 1.71 -1.68 -3.86
CA TRP A 109 1.29 -2.40 -5.06
C TRP A 109 2.29 -3.51 -5.41
N TYR A 110 3.61 -3.22 -5.38
CA TYR A 110 4.64 -4.23 -5.64
C TYR A 110 4.64 -5.33 -4.58
N LEU A 111 4.51 -4.98 -3.30
CA LEU A 111 4.40 -5.96 -2.22
C LEU A 111 3.13 -6.82 -2.38
N TYR A 112 2.02 -6.22 -2.78
CA TYR A 112 0.78 -6.95 -3.04
C TYR A 112 0.90 -7.99 -4.16
N GLN A 113 1.82 -7.79 -5.14
CA GLN A 113 2.06 -8.81 -6.17
C GLN A 113 2.49 -10.16 -5.56
N GLY A 114 3.24 -10.15 -4.47
CA GLY A 114 3.61 -11.38 -3.76
C GLY A 114 2.42 -12.14 -3.18
N VAL A 115 1.37 -11.43 -2.76
CA VAL A 115 0.08 -12.04 -2.37
C VAL A 115 -0.65 -12.57 -3.59
N LYS A 116 -0.77 -11.75 -4.65
CA LYS A 116 -1.48 -12.08 -5.88
C LYS A 116 -0.87 -13.29 -6.62
N LEU A 117 0.44 -13.41 -6.59
CA LEU A 117 1.18 -14.54 -7.17
C LEU A 117 1.17 -15.79 -6.26
N GLY A 118 0.57 -15.71 -5.07
CA GLY A 118 0.50 -16.83 -4.14
C GLY A 118 1.83 -17.18 -3.47
N ILE A 119 2.81 -16.25 -3.45
CA ILE A 119 4.13 -16.49 -2.86
C ILE A 119 4.07 -16.35 -1.32
N TYR A 120 3.38 -15.34 -0.81
CA TYR A 120 3.35 -15.06 0.63
C TYR A 120 2.59 -16.09 1.46
N PRO A 121 1.43 -16.64 1.04
CA PRO A 121 0.73 -17.63 1.86
C PRO A 121 1.58 -18.84 2.24
N PRO A 122 2.29 -19.51 1.32
CA PRO A 122 3.21 -20.61 1.69
C PRO A 122 4.36 -20.17 2.59
N LEU A 123 4.91 -18.96 2.38
CA LEU A 123 5.98 -18.42 3.23
C LEU A 123 5.50 -18.13 4.65
N ILE A 124 4.27 -17.64 4.81
CA ILE A 124 3.65 -17.41 6.11
C ILE A 124 3.44 -18.75 6.84
N PHE A 125 2.93 -19.77 6.15
CA PHE A 125 2.79 -21.11 6.72
C PHE A 125 4.12 -21.72 7.10
N LEU A 126 5.16 -21.54 6.26
CA LEU A 126 6.52 -21.98 6.60
C LEU A 126 7.02 -21.29 7.88
N GLY A 127 6.84 -19.97 7.99
CA GLY A 127 7.26 -19.20 9.17
C GLY A 127 6.53 -19.62 10.42
N ILE A 128 5.21 -19.78 10.38
CA ILE A 128 4.40 -20.27 11.50
C ILE A 128 4.81 -21.70 11.87
N GLY A 129 5.03 -22.56 10.88
CA GLY A 129 5.47 -23.94 11.11
C GLY A 129 6.82 -24.02 11.81
N CYS A 130 7.77 -23.16 11.47
CA CYS A 130 9.07 -23.09 12.14
C CYS A 130 8.98 -22.60 13.61
N MET A 131 7.99 -21.76 13.93
CA MET A 131 7.80 -21.21 15.27
C MET A 131 6.87 -22.05 16.15
N THR A 132 6.18 -23.03 15.57
CA THR A 132 5.20 -23.85 16.29
C THR A 132 5.91 -24.91 17.13
N ASP A 133 5.59 -24.94 18.43
CA ASP A 133 6.01 -26.03 19.31
C ASP A 133 5.09 -27.24 19.10
N PHE A 134 5.62 -28.27 18.47
CA PHE A 134 4.90 -29.53 18.22
C PHE A 134 4.88 -30.48 19.42
N GLY A 135 5.56 -30.16 20.53
CA GLY A 135 5.60 -30.97 21.72
C GLY A 135 4.22 -31.40 22.24
N PRO A 136 3.27 -30.46 22.45
CA PRO A 136 1.90 -30.79 22.89
C PRO A 136 1.13 -31.67 21.88
N LEU A 137 1.41 -31.50 20.59
CA LEU A 137 0.74 -32.26 19.51
C LEU A 137 1.23 -33.72 19.49
N ILE A 138 2.54 -33.93 19.70
CA ILE A 138 3.16 -35.27 19.76
C ILE A 138 2.72 -36.01 21.02
N SER A 139 2.61 -35.31 22.14
CA SER A 139 2.19 -35.91 23.42
C SER A 139 0.72 -36.31 23.45
N ASN A 140 -0.14 -35.67 22.63
CA ASN A 140 -1.56 -36.01 22.56
C ASN A 140 -2.07 -36.09 21.12
N PRO A 141 -1.90 -37.24 20.44
CA PRO A 141 -2.23 -37.41 19.03
C PRO A 141 -3.73 -37.21 18.69
N LYS A 142 -4.62 -37.26 19.71
CA LYS A 142 -6.06 -36.97 19.52
C LYS A 142 -6.31 -35.52 19.08
N SER A 143 -5.44 -34.60 19.46
CA SER A 143 -5.53 -33.19 19.03
C SER A 143 -5.27 -33.02 17.54
N LEU A 144 -4.51 -33.91 16.92
CA LEU A 144 -4.27 -33.93 15.47
C LEU A 144 -5.54 -34.23 14.68
N ILE A 145 -6.37 -35.18 15.20
CA ILE A 145 -7.68 -35.51 14.60
C ILE A 145 -8.64 -34.33 14.71
N LEU A 146 -8.60 -33.59 15.83
CA LEU A 146 -9.42 -32.38 16.03
C LEU A 146 -9.03 -31.27 15.05
N GLY A 147 -7.73 -31.06 14.81
CA GLY A 147 -7.23 -30.10 13.83
C GLY A 147 -7.63 -30.48 12.38
N ALA A 148 -7.54 -31.76 12.04
CA ALA A 148 -7.97 -32.25 10.74
C ALA A 148 -9.49 -32.15 10.51
N ALA A 149 -10.27 -32.30 11.58
CA ALA A 149 -11.73 -32.15 11.52
C ALA A 149 -12.19 -30.69 11.42
N ALA A 150 -11.35 -29.73 11.81
CA ALA A 150 -11.63 -28.29 11.73
C ALA A 150 -11.40 -27.70 10.34
N GLN A 151 -10.67 -28.37 9.43
CA GLN A 151 -10.44 -28.01 8.05
C GLN A 151 -11.39 -28.69 7.10
#